data_1c22b767c741785b3d6fe910384d0bb4
#
_entry.id   1c22b767c741785b3d6fe910384d0bb4
#
_cell.length_a   1.000
_cell.length_b   1.000
_cell.length_c   1.000
_cell.angle_alpha   90.00
_cell.angle_beta   90.00
_cell.angle_gamma   90.00
#
_symmetry.space_group_name_H-M   'P 1'
#
loop_
_entity.id
_entity.type
_entity.pdbx_description
1 polymer ?
#
loop_
_entity_poly.entity_id
_entity_poly.type
_entity_poly.pdbx_seq_one_letter_code
_entity_poly.pdbx_strand_id
1 'polypeptide(L)'
;MPDMESQDSTVSRAEEIKVLANEAFKAYKFGQAIDLYTQAIELNGQNAVYWANRAFAHTKLEEYGSAIQDASKAIEIDPKYSKGYYRRGAAFLAMGKFKEALRDFQQVKKICPNDPDAIKKLKECEKAVMKLKFEEAIAAPESERRSVADSIDFSL
;
A
#
# COMPACT_ATOMS: atom_id res chain seq x y z
N MET A 1 18.37 -17.65 -25.56
CA MET A 1 17.99 -17.94 -24.16
C MET A 1 19.14 -17.55 -23.24
N PRO A 2 18.93 -16.62 -22.30
CA PRO A 2 20.03 -16.27 -21.40
C PRO A 2 20.39 -17.47 -20.54
N ASP A 3 21.64 -17.68 -20.29
CA ASP A 3 22.11 -18.73 -19.42
C ASP A 3 21.87 -18.32 -17.94
N MET A 4 22.10 -19.26 -17.01
CA MET A 4 21.89 -19.04 -15.59
C MET A 4 22.78 -17.94 -15.02
N GLU A 5 24.00 -17.85 -15.55
CA GLU A 5 24.98 -16.85 -15.15
C GLU A 5 24.54 -15.43 -15.55
N SER A 6 23.98 -15.27 -16.76
CA SER A 6 23.39 -13.99 -17.20
C SER A 6 22.21 -13.57 -16.35
N GLN A 7 21.35 -14.51 -15.98
CA GLN A 7 20.18 -14.25 -15.13
C GLN A 7 20.61 -13.82 -13.73
N ASP A 8 21.59 -14.51 -13.13
CA ASP A 8 22.14 -14.16 -11.82
C ASP A 8 22.78 -12.77 -11.84
N SER A 9 23.49 -12.45 -12.91
CA SER A 9 24.11 -11.14 -13.10
C SER A 9 23.04 -10.04 -13.19
N THR A 10 21.95 -10.29 -13.90
CA THR A 10 20.82 -9.35 -14.04
C THR A 10 20.12 -9.12 -12.71
N VAL A 11 19.86 -10.19 -11.94
CA VAL A 11 19.26 -10.09 -10.61
C VAL A 11 20.18 -9.33 -9.66
N SER A 12 21.50 -9.60 -9.69
CA SER A 12 22.48 -8.89 -8.87
C SER A 12 22.51 -7.40 -9.22
N ARG A 13 22.43 -7.07 -10.50
CA ARG A 13 22.40 -5.69 -10.96
C ARG A 13 21.14 -4.97 -10.48
N ALA A 14 20.00 -5.64 -10.54
CA ALA A 14 18.73 -5.09 -10.04
C ALA A 14 18.84 -4.77 -8.54
N GLU A 15 19.44 -5.66 -7.74
CA GLU A 15 19.65 -5.44 -6.31
C GLU A 15 20.55 -4.25 -6.03
N GLU A 16 21.64 -4.09 -6.79
CA GLU A 16 22.53 -2.93 -6.67
C GLU A 16 21.76 -1.63 -6.95
N ILE A 17 20.95 -1.61 -7.99
CA ILE A 17 20.13 -0.44 -8.35
C ILE A 17 19.12 -0.14 -7.26
N LYS A 18 18.47 -1.17 -6.69
CA LYS A 18 17.56 -1.01 -5.57
C LYS A 18 18.24 -0.29 -4.38
N VAL A 19 19.48 -0.66 -4.07
CA VAL A 19 20.24 -0.01 -2.99
C VAL A 19 20.43 1.47 -3.29
N LEU A 20 20.80 1.81 -4.54
CA LEU A 20 20.92 3.21 -4.96
C LEU A 20 19.60 3.95 -4.88
N ALA A 21 18.49 3.29 -5.25
CA ALA A 21 17.15 3.86 -5.13
C ALA A 21 16.78 4.15 -3.67
N ASN A 22 17.10 3.22 -2.78
CA ASN A 22 16.87 3.40 -1.34
C ASN A 22 17.67 4.59 -0.79
N GLU A 23 18.90 4.78 -1.25
CA GLU A 23 19.71 5.93 -0.86
C GLU A 23 19.10 7.24 -1.33
N ALA A 24 18.62 7.28 -2.58
CA ALA A 24 17.91 8.45 -3.12
C ALA A 24 16.64 8.74 -2.31
N PHE A 25 15.90 7.71 -1.95
CA PHE A 25 14.70 7.84 -1.12
C PHE A 25 15.04 8.46 0.25
N LYS A 26 16.07 7.96 0.92
CA LYS A 26 16.53 8.48 2.21
C LYS A 26 16.99 9.94 2.11
N ALA A 27 17.49 10.35 0.96
CA ALA A 27 17.91 11.72 0.68
C ALA A 27 16.73 12.62 0.23
N TYR A 28 15.50 12.13 0.30
CA TYR A 28 14.28 12.84 -0.13
C TYR A 28 14.26 13.14 -1.63
N LYS A 29 15.02 12.40 -2.43
CA LYS A 29 15.05 12.53 -3.89
C LYS A 29 14.10 11.49 -4.49
N PHE A 30 12.80 11.70 -4.30
CA PHE A 30 11.78 10.70 -4.62
C PHE A 30 11.65 10.43 -6.12
N GLY A 31 11.74 11.46 -6.96
CA GLY A 31 11.73 11.28 -8.41
C GLY A 31 12.88 10.42 -8.89
N GLN A 32 14.09 10.66 -8.36
CA GLN A 32 15.27 9.87 -8.68
C GLN A 32 15.12 8.43 -8.18
N ALA A 33 14.54 8.26 -6.97
CA ALA A 33 14.27 6.94 -6.43
C ALA A 33 13.32 6.15 -7.34
N ILE A 34 12.26 6.79 -7.82
CA ILE A 34 11.30 6.18 -8.76
C ILE A 34 12.01 5.72 -10.04
N ASP A 35 12.87 6.55 -10.62
CA ASP A 35 13.62 6.20 -11.83
C ASP A 35 14.52 4.98 -11.60
N LEU A 36 15.18 4.92 -10.44
CA LEU A 36 16.04 3.80 -10.08
C LEU A 36 15.25 2.53 -9.78
N TYR A 37 14.14 2.61 -9.06
CA TYR A 37 13.27 1.44 -8.87
C TYR A 37 12.72 0.95 -10.21
N THR A 38 12.40 1.85 -11.12
CA THR A 38 11.95 1.49 -12.48
C THR A 38 13.02 0.68 -13.21
N GLN A 39 14.27 1.11 -13.12
CA GLN A 39 15.39 0.37 -13.71
C GLN A 39 15.54 -1.02 -13.09
N ALA A 40 15.41 -1.12 -11.77
CA ALA A 40 15.47 -2.41 -11.08
C ALA A 40 14.33 -3.34 -11.54
N ILE A 41 13.12 -2.81 -11.69
CA ILE A 41 11.95 -3.55 -12.18
C ILE A 41 12.17 -4.03 -13.61
N GLU A 42 12.73 -3.21 -14.46
CA GLU A 42 13.03 -3.60 -15.86
C GLU A 42 13.99 -4.77 -15.92
N LEU A 43 14.93 -4.85 -15.00
CA LEU A 43 15.88 -5.96 -14.92
C LEU A 43 15.27 -7.19 -14.22
N ASN A 44 14.42 -7.01 -13.24
CA ASN A 44 13.77 -8.08 -12.50
C ASN A 44 12.38 -7.64 -12.02
N GLY A 45 11.38 -7.81 -12.87
CA GLY A 45 10.00 -7.40 -12.59
C GLY A 45 9.23 -8.33 -11.68
N GLN A 46 9.82 -9.40 -11.16
CA GLN A 46 9.17 -10.38 -10.31
C GLN A 46 9.54 -10.24 -8.83
N ASN A 47 10.14 -9.11 -8.46
CA ASN A 47 10.48 -8.82 -7.07
C ASN A 47 9.48 -7.81 -6.49
N ALA A 48 8.60 -8.28 -5.62
CA ALA A 48 7.55 -7.45 -4.98
C ALA A 48 8.13 -6.25 -4.23
N VAL A 49 9.34 -6.37 -3.69
CA VAL A 49 9.99 -5.29 -2.93
C VAL A 49 10.19 -4.04 -3.79
N TYR A 50 10.62 -4.20 -5.03
CA TYR A 50 10.86 -3.05 -5.92
C TYR A 50 9.56 -2.29 -6.21
N TRP A 51 8.49 -3.02 -6.48
CA TRP A 51 7.17 -2.44 -6.73
C TRP A 51 6.63 -1.72 -5.49
N ALA A 52 6.74 -2.35 -4.30
CA ALA A 52 6.28 -1.73 -3.06
C ALA A 52 7.09 -0.49 -2.70
N ASN A 53 8.41 -0.51 -2.92
CA ASN A 53 9.25 0.66 -2.67
C ASN A 53 8.95 1.80 -3.63
N ARG A 54 8.69 1.49 -4.91
CA ARG A 54 8.28 2.52 -5.88
C ARG A 54 6.92 3.12 -5.49
N ALA A 55 6.00 2.28 -5.03
CA ALA A 55 4.71 2.76 -4.51
C ALA A 55 4.92 3.76 -3.37
N PHE A 56 5.83 3.49 -2.47
CA PHE A 56 6.13 4.38 -1.36
C PHE A 56 6.67 5.72 -1.86
N ALA A 57 7.59 5.70 -2.81
CA ALA A 57 8.13 6.92 -3.40
C ALA A 57 7.05 7.73 -4.13
N HIS A 58 6.15 7.07 -4.86
CA HIS A 58 5.00 7.75 -5.48
C HIS A 58 4.10 8.41 -4.43
N THR A 59 3.85 7.73 -3.31
CA THR A 59 3.04 8.29 -2.22
C THR A 59 3.67 9.57 -1.66
N LYS A 60 5.00 9.61 -1.54
CA LYS A 60 5.73 10.80 -1.08
C LYS A 60 5.54 11.99 -2.02
N LEU A 61 5.32 11.74 -3.30
CA LEU A 61 5.03 12.78 -4.30
C LEU A 61 3.52 12.98 -4.50
N GLU A 62 2.70 12.39 -3.65
CA GLU A 62 1.23 12.46 -3.71
C GLU A 62 0.66 11.89 -5.03
N GLU A 63 1.40 11.00 -5.67
CA GLU A 63 0.97 10.28 -6.87
C GLU A 63 0.29 8.98 -6.46
N TYR A 64 -0.88 9.11 -5.84
CA TYR A 64 -1.56 7.98 -5.17
C TYR A 64 -2.06 6.91 -6.15
N GLY A 65 -2.52 7.31 -7.33
CA GLY A 65 -2.93 6.35 -8.36
C GLY A 65 -1.79 5.42 -8.77
N SER A 66 -0.62 5.98 -9.03
CA SER A 66 0.57 5.22 -9.34
C SER A 66 1.01 4.33 -8.19
N ALA A 67 0.92 4.85 -6.95
CA ALA A 67 1.24 4.09 -5.75
C ALA A 67 0.33 2.86 -5.61
N ILE A 68 -0.96 3.02 -5.84
CA ILE A 68 -1.94 1.93 -5.77
C ILE A 68 -1.65 0.86 -6.82
N GLN A 69 -1.34 1.27 -8.05
CA GLN A 69 -0.98 0.35 -9.13
C GLN A 69 0.24 -0.48 -8.77
N ASP A 70 1.31 0.18 -8.29
CA ASP A 70 2.55 -0.49 -7.92
C ASP A 70 2.36 -1.42 -6.72
N ALA A 71 1.66 -0.97 -5.69
CA ALA A 71 1.38 -1.79 -4.52
C ALA A 71 0.51 -3.01 -4.89
N SER A 72 -0.46 -2.83 -5.78
CA SER A 72 -1.30 -3.93 -6.27
C SER A 72 -0.46 -4.95 -7.04
N LYS A 73 0.53 -4.51 -7.82
CA LYS A 73 1.45 -5.41 -8.51
C LYS A 73 2.33 -6.16 -7.52
N ALA A 74 2.80 -5.50 -6.47
CA ALA A 74 3.57 -6.17 -5.41
C ALA A 74 2.74 -7.29 -4.76
N ILE A 75 1.47 -7.04 -4.48
CA ILE A 75 0.54 -8.03 -3.90
C ILE A 75 0.32 -9.19 -4.87
N GLU A 76 0.17 -8.91 -6.16
CA GLU A 76 0.02 -9.94 -7.19
C GLU A 76 1.24 -10.87 -7.22
N ILE A 77 2.44 -10.30 -7.14
CA ILE A 77 3.68 -11.07 -7.16
C ILE A 77 3.85 -11.89 -5.89
N ASP A 78 3.63 -11.26 -4.72
CA ASP A 78 3.79 -11.92 -3.43
C ASP A 78 2.65 -11.51 -2.47
N PRO A 79 1.56 -12.30 -2.43
CA PRO A 79 0.43 -12.00 -1.54
C PRO A 79 0.73 -12.06 -0.05
N LYS A 80 1.90 -12.58 0.34
CA LYS A 80 2.33 -12.68 1.74
C LYS A 80 3.27 -11.54 2.15
N TYR A 81 3.64 -10.69 1.22
CA TYR A 81 4.50 -9.54 1.51
C TYR A 81 3.63 -8.40 2.07
N SER A 82 3.67 -8.22 3.38
CA SER A 82 2.81 -7.27 4.09
C SER A 82 2.95 -5.83 3.61
N LYS A 83 4.14 -5.44 3.18
CA LYS A 83 4.39 -4.07 2.72
C LYS A 83 3.59 -3.71 1.46
N GLY A 84 3.24 -4.67 0.62
CA GLY A 84 2.36 -4.42 -0.51
C GLY A 84 1.02 -3.87 -0.06
N TYR A 85 0.39 -4.53 0.89
CA TYR A 85 -0.88 -4.07 1.48
C TYR A 85 -0.71 -2.77 2.24
N TYR A 86 0.39 -2.64 2.99
CA TYR A 86 0.66 -1.43 3.77
C TYR A 86 0.77 -0.21 2.85
N ARG A 87 1.53 -0.31 1.77
CA ARG A 87 1.70 0.80 0.82
C ARG A 87 0.41 1.18 0.13
N ARG A 88 -0.40 0.17 -0.27
CA ARG A 88 -1.69 0.43 -0.89
C ARG A 88 -2.67 1.05 0.11
N GLY A 89 -2.74 0.51 1.32
CA GLY A 89 -3.57 1.04 2.40
C GLY A 89 -3.23 2.49 2.73
N ALA A 90 -1.93 2.81 2.80
CA ALA A 90 -1.47 4.17 3.07
C ALA A 90 -1.90 5.15 1.96
N ALA A 91 -1.82 4.73 0.70
CA ALA A 91 -2.28 5.55 -0.43
C ALA A 91 -3.79 5.77 -0.37
N PHE A 92 -4.57 4.73 -0.12
CA PHE A 92 -6.03 4.86 0.05
C PHE A 92 -6.37 5.78 1.21
N LEU A 93 -5.67 5.65 2.34
CA LEU A 93 -5.90 6.49 3.51
C LEU A 93 -5.66 7.97 3.19
N ALA A 94 -4.58 8.27 2.47
CA ALA A 94 -4.25 9.63 2.04
C ALA A 94 -5.30 10.22 1.09
N MET A 95 -5.98 9.36 0.33
CA MET A 95 -7.07 9.77 -0.56
C MET A 95 -8.43 9.88 0.14
N GLY A 96 -8.49 9.53 1.43
CA GLY A 96 -9.76 9.50 2.16
C GLY A 96 -10.61 8.27 1.84
N LYS A 97 -10.05 7.26 1.20
CA LYS A 97 -10.75 6.00 0.88
C LYS A 97 -10.59 5.02 2.04
N PHE A 98 -11.33 5.31 3.11
CA PHE A 98 -11.14 4.63 4.41
C PHE A 98 -11.54 3.15 4.39
N LYS A 99 -12.58 2.79 3.64
CA LYS A 99 -13.05 1.39 3.56
C LYS A 99 -12.00 0.52 2.86
N GLU A 100 -11.42 1.02 1.77
CA GLU A 100 -10.36 0.33 1.03
C GLU A 100 -9.09 0.24 1.88
N ALA A 101 -8.71 1.31 2.54
CA ALA A 101 -7.57 1.34 3.45
C ALA A 101 -7.74 0.35 4.60
N LEU A 102 -8.94 0.28 5.18
CA LEU A 102 -9.26 -0.65 6.26
C LEU A 102 -8.98 -2.10 5.84
N ARG A 103 -9.44 -2.49 4.66
CA ARG A 103 -9.22 -3.85 4.15
C ARG A 103 -7.73 -4.18 4.03
N ASP A 104 -6.94 -3.24 3.52
CA ASP A 104 -5.50 -3.44 3.36
C ASP A 104 -4.78 -3.56 4.70
N PHE A 105 -5.10 -2.71 5.68
CA PHE A 105 -4.48 -2.79 7.01
C PHE A 105 -4.95 -4.00 7.79
N GLN A 106 -6.17 -4.50 7.56
CA GLN A 106 -6.60 -5.80 8.09
C GLN A 106 -5.72 -6.93 7.58
N GLN A 107 -5.34 -6.90 6.31
CA GLN A 107 -4.41 -7.88 5.75
C GLN A 107 -3.02 -7.75 6.36
N VAL A 108 -2.52 -6.54 6.56
CA VAL A 108 -1.23 -6.33 7.24
C VAL A 108 -1.26 -6.94 8.63
N LYS A 109 -2.31 -6.69 9.40
CA LYS A 109 -2.47 -7.26 10.75
C LYS A 109 -2.52 -8.79 10.71
N LYS A 110 -3.16 -9.37 9.70
CA LYS A 110 -3.25 -10.81 9.54
C LYS A 110 -1.87 -11.43 9.29
N ILE A 111 -1.03 -10.78 8.48
CA ILE A 111 0.30 -11.25 8.15
C ILE A 111 1.30 -10.93 9.28
N CYS A 112 1.22 -9.74 9.85
CA CYS A 112 2.10 -9.23 10.90
C CYS A 112 1.28 -8.76 12.11
N PRO A 113 0.77 -9.68 12.95
CA PRO A 113 -0.16 -9.33 14.04
C PRO A 113 0.40 -8.36 15.09
N ASN A 114 1.71 -8.31 15.24
CA ASN A 114 2.37 -7.53 16.29
C ASN A 114 3.02 -6.24 15.80
N ASP A 115 2.83 -5.88 14.54
CA ASP A 115 3.37 -4.63 13.99
C ASP A 115 2.60 -3.45 14.59
N PRO A 116 3.24 -2.62 15.46
CA PRO A 116 2.55 -1.52 16.14
C PRO A 116 2.05 -0.43 15.18
N ASP A 117 2.76 -0.20 14.11
CA ASP A 117 2.38 0.81 13.12
C ASP A 117 1.14 0.38 12.33
N ALA A 118 1.07 -0.90 11.96
CA ALA A 118 -0.11 -1.46 11.30
C ALA A 118 -1.33 -1.42 12.22
N ILE A 119 -1.15 -1.75 13.50
CA ILE A 119 -2.23 -1.71 14.50
C ILE A 119 -2.76 -0.28 14.62
N LYS A 120 -1.88 0.70 14.70
CA LYS A 120 -2.24 2.11 14.79
C LYS A 120 -3.03 2.57 13.56
N LYS A 121 -2.56 2.23 12.37
CA LYS A 121 -3.22 2.56 11.10
C LYS A 121 -4.58 1.90 10.98
N LEU A 122 -4.69 0.66 11.42
CA LEU A 122 -5.95 -0.07 11.44
C LEU A 122 -6.99 0.63 12.31
N LYS A 123 -6.62 1.03 13.53
CA LYS A 123 -7.51 1.77 14.44
C LYS A 123 -7.94 3.11 13.85
N GLU A 124 -7.03 3.81 13.19
CA GLU A 124 -7.32 5.06 12.51
C GLU A 124 -8.38 4.87 11.43
N CYS A 125 -8.24 3.81 10.61
CA CYS A 125 -9.20 3.48 9.58
C CYS A 125 -10.55 3.05 10.15
N GLU A 126 -10.56 2.26 11.23
CA GLU A 126 -11.78 1.83 11.90
C GLU A 126 -12.59 3.03 12.39
N LYS A 127 -11.93 4.00 13.03
CA LYS A 127 -12.57 5.24 13.48
C LYS A 127 -13.16 6.03 12.32
N ALA A 128 -12.41 6.16 11.23
CA ALA A 128 -12.85 6.90 10.05
C ALA A 128 -14.07 6.24 9.40
N VAL A 129 -14.07 4.91 9.28
CA VAL A 129 -15.19 4.15 8.72
C VAL A 129 -16.43 4.27 9.61
N MET A 130 -16.27 4.16 10.92
CA MET A 130 -17.38 4.34 11.87
C MET A 130 -18.00 5.73 11.77
N LYS A 131 -17.15 6.76 11.67
CA LYS A 131 -17.61 8.14 11.51
C LYS A 131 -18.42 8.30 10.22
N LEU A 132 -17.95 7.73 9.11
CA LEU A 132 -18.67 7.76 7.84
C LEU A 132 -20.04 7.09 7.94
N LYS A 133 -20.11 5.90 8.55
CA LYS A 133 -21.36 5.18 8.74
C LYS A 133 -22.35 5.98 9.59
N PHE A 134 -21.84 6.62 10.64
CA PHE A 134 -22.65 7.46 11.52
C PHE A 134 -23.19 8.69 10.77
N GLU A 135 -22.36 9.35 9.98
CA GLU A 135 -22.76 10.49 9.14
C GLU A 135 -23.80 10.08 8.10
N GLU A 136 -23.64 8.92 7.46
CA GLU A 136 -24.62 8.37 6.53
C GLU A 136 -25.98 8.12 7.21
N ALA A 137 -25.96 7.59 8.44
CA ALA A 137 -27.17 7.34 9.21
C ALA A 137 -27.90 8.64 9.55
N ILE A 138 -27.16 9.69 9.96
CA ILE A 138 -27.73 11.01 10.28
C ILE A 138 -28.30 11.69 9.04
N ALA A 139 -27.62 11.57 7.90
CA ALA A 139 -28.02 12.21 6.65
C ALA A 139 -29.21 11.53 5.96
N ALA A 140 -29.55 10.28 6.36
CA ALA A 140 -30.66 9.56 5.75
C ALA A 140 -32.00 10.26 6.07
N PRO A 141 -33.03 10.17 5.18
CA PRO A 141 -34.37 10.66 5.46
C PRO A 141 -34.89 10.08 6.78
N GLU A 142 -35.71 10.84 7.51
CA GLU A 142 -36.21 10.43 8.82
C GLU A 142 -36.87 9.06 8.79
N SER A 143 -37.61 8.75 7.72
CA SER A 143 -38.24 7.45 7.52
C SER A 143 -37.26 6.27 7.41
N GLU A 144 -35.99 6.54 7.08
CA GLU A 144 -34.95 5.52 6.87
C GLU A 144 -33.87 5.52 7.94
N ARG A 145 -33.75 6.59 8.75
CA ARG A 145 -32.66 6.76 9.73
C ARG A 145 -32.51 5.59 10.68
N ARG A 146 -33.63 5.07 11.18
CA ARG A 146 -33.63 3.96 12.12
C ARG A 146 -33.09 2.69 11.47
N SER A 147 -33.53 2.39 10.26
CA SER A 147 -33.06 1.22 9.50
C SER A 147 -31.58 1.30 9.19
N VAL A 148 -31.09 2.48 8.78
CA VAL A 148 -29.66 2.70 8.49
C VAL A 148 -28.83 2.55 9.76
N ALA A 149 -29.27 3.15 10.88
CA ALA A 149 -28.58 3.07 12.16
C ALA A 149 -28.48 1.63 12.66
N ASP A 150 -29.55 0.86 12.52
CA ASP A 150 -29.59 -0.55 12.93
C ASP A 150 -28.66 -1.43 12.10
N SER A 151 -28.35 -1.02 10.87
CA SER A 151 -27.45 -1.77 9.98
C SER A 151 -25.97 -1.51 10.22
N ILE A 152 -25.62 -0.53 11.04
CA ILE A 152 -24.21 -0.20 11.31
C ILE A 152 -23.58 -1.29 12.18
N ASP A 153 -22.45 -1.81 11.69
CA ASP A 153 -21.64 -2.77 12.43
C ASP A 153 -20.58 -2.04 13.25
N PHE A 154 -20.74 -2.09 14.54
CA PHE A 154 -19.84 -1.45 15.52
C PHE A 154 -18.68 -2.36 15.95
N SER A 155 -18.58 -3.57 15.39
CA SER A 155 -17.54 -4.54 15.74
C SER A 155 -16.20 -4.29 15.04
N LEU A 156 -16.11 -3.31 14.17
CA LEU A 156 -14.91 -2.99 13.40
C LEU A 156 -13.65 -2.75 14.27
#